data_f8830d0c991fc9ab9ae30044dbf3c3f5
#
_entry.id   f8830d0c991fc9ab9ae30044dbf3c3f5
#
_cell.length_a   1.000
_cell.length_b   1.000
_cell.length_c   1.000
_cell.angle_alpha   90.00
_cell.angle_beta   90.00
_cell.angle_gamma   90.00
#
_symmetry.space_group_name_H-M   'P 1'
#
loop_
_entity.id
_entity.type
_entity.pdbx_description
1 polymer ?
#
loop_
_entity_poly.entity_id
_entity_poly.type
_entity_poly.pdbx_seq_one_letter_code
_entity_poly.pdbx_strand_id
1 'polypeptide(L)'
;MRFKSARILNLSKCFAVSVILLIGACSSDDPKLTNKTEEITMPIATISTSLGDIELELDVQSAPITTKNFIDLANAGYYENTIFHRVIEGFMIQGGGLDKDMNNKPSGSSSITNEADNGLKNDRGTVAMARTNDPHSATSQFFINHKDNEFLNFTSETPQGWGYAVFGNVIKGMDIVDLIAEVNTTTINQYQDVPLDPITIKSVSIDE
;
A
#
# COMPACT_ATOMS: atom_id res chain seq x y z
N MET A 1 -38.98 -56.31 -23.70
CA MET A 1 -38.03 -57.39 -24.10
C MET A 1 -36.86 -57.32 -23.13
N ARG A 2 -36.81 -58.10 -22.14
CA ARG A 2 -36.26 -59.43 -21.74
C ARG A 2 -35.02 -59.83 -22.57
N PHE A 3 -33.83 -59.97 -21.91
CA PHE A 3 -33.09 -61.20 -21.60
C PHE A 3 -31.78 -60.79 -20.93
N LYS A 4 -31.52 -61.17 -19.68
CA LYS A 4 -30.85 -62.33 -19.09
C LYS A 4 -29.31 -62.32 -19.31
N SER A 5 -28.55 -62.05 -18.29
CA SER A 5 -27.94 -62.99 -17.32
C SER A 5 -27.00 -64.05 -17.92
N ALA A 6 -25.72 -64.01 -17.49
CA ALA A 6 -24.92 -65.19 -17.23
C ALA A 6 -23.74 -64.90 -16.28
N ARG A 7 -23.79 -65.52 -15.15
CA ARG A 7 -22.61 -65.76 -14.23
C ARG A 7 -21.77 -66.86 -14.84
N ILE A 8 -20.45 -66.77 -14.72
CA ILE A 8 -19.59 -67.99 -14.64
C ILE A 8 -18.53 -67.76 -13.58
N LEU A 9 -18.51 -68.66 -12.65
CA LEU A 9 -17.60 -68.95 -11.53
C LEU A 9 -16.55 -69.95 -11.98
N ASN A 10 -15.26 -69.77 -11.66
CA ASN A 10 -14.28 -70.87 -11.45
C ASN A 10 -13.03 -70.25 -10.83
N LEU A 11 -12.70 -70.52 -9.71
CA LEU A 11 -12.11 -71.64 -8.94
C LEU A 11 -10.61 -71.87 -9.23
N SER A 12 -9.85 -71.53 -8.18
CA SER A 12 -8.67 -72.25 -7.66
C SER A 12 -7.40 -72.41 -8.50
N LYS A 13 -6.28 -71.89 -7.99
CA LYS A 13 -5.13 -72.76 -7.59
C LYS A 13 -4.13 -71.98 -6.72
N CYS A 14 -3.95 -72.46 -5.52
CA CYS A 14 -2.84 -72.11 -4.62
C CYS A 14 -1.47 -72.42 -5.26
N PHE A 15 -0.58 -71.46 -5.16
CA PHE A 15 0.88 -71.75 -5.17
C PHE A 15 1.54 -70.95 -4.07
N ALA A 16 1.99 -71.69 -3.04
CA ALA A 16 2.82 -71.09 -2.01
C ALA A 16 4.27 -71.05 -2.58
N VAL A 17 4.80 -69.84 -2.61
CA VAL A 17 6.23 -69.61 -2.80
C VAL A 17 6.75 -68.80 -1.64
N SER A 18 7.52 -69.39 -0.82
CA SER A 18 8.30 -68.88 0.29
C SER A 18 9.32 -67.88 -0.29
N VAL A 19 9.27 -66.58 0.06
CA VAL A 19 10.34 -65.65 -0.26
C VAL A 19 10.83 -64.99 1.02
N ILE A 20 12.09 -65.17 1.20
CA ILE A 20 13.00 -64.74 2.24
C ILE A 20 12.85 -63.22 2.52
N LEU A 21 12.67 -62.89 3.81
CA LEU A 21 12.75 -61.54 4.35
C LEU A 21 14.19 -61.02 4.24
N LEU A 22 14.46 -60.09 3.34
CA LEU A 22 15.61 -59.19 3.40
C LEU A 22 15.14 -57.88 4.02
N ILE A 23 15.50 -57.69 5.29
CA ILE A 23 15.31 -56.43 5.99
C ILE A 23 16.35 -55.45 5.46
N GLY A 24 15.99 -54.67 4.45
CA GLY A 24 16.71 -53.45 4.06
C GLY A 24 16.18 -52.27 4.86
N ALA A 25 16.93 -51.80 5.83
CA ALA A 25 16.68 -50.56 6.51
C ALA A 25 16.92 -49.41 5.51
N CYS A 26 15.86 -48.94 4.87
CA CYS A 26 15.86 -47.62 4.20
C CYS A 26 15.60 -46.58 5.26
N SER A 27 16.67 -45.88 5.64
CA SER A 27 16.57 -44.61 6.35
C SER A 27 15.94 -43.61 5.38
N SER A 28 14.68 -43.32 5.55
CA SER A 28 14.01 -42.20 4.85
C SER A 28 14.38 -40.92 5.58
N ASP A 29 15.47 -40.29 5.15
CA ASP A 29 15.69 -38.87 5.43
C ASP A 29 14.70 -38.08 4.59
N ASP A 30 13.50 -37.89 5.10
CA ASP A 30 12.58 -36.88 4.60
C ASP A 30 13.20 -35.49 4.86
N PRO A 31 13.47 -34.69 3.83
CA PRO A 31 13.85 -33.32 4.06
C PRO A 31 12.67 -32.60 4.68
N LYS A 32 12.78 -32.33 5.98
CA LYS A 32 11.85 -31.50 6.73
C LYS A 32 11.77 -30.14 6.00
N LEU A 33 10.74 -29.96 5.19
CA LEU A 33 10.37 -28.64 4.66
C LEU A 33 10.06 -27.75 5.86
N THR A 34 11.05 -27.01 6.30
CA THR A 34 10.84 -25.89 7.18
C THR A 34 10.19 -24.81 6.32
N ASN A 35 8.87 -24.73 6.35
CA ASN A 35 8.15 -23.53 5.93
C ASN A 35 8.61 -22.40 6.84
N LYS A 36 9.66 -21.69 6.43
CA LYS A 36 10.02 -20.41 6.98
C LYS A 36 8.94 -19.46 6.42
N THR A 37 7.89 -19.21 7.19
CA THR A 37 7.01 -18.07 6.95
C THR A 37 7.92 -16.85 7.06
N GLU A 38 8.27 -16.26 5.95
CA GLU A 38 8.95 -14.96 5.95
C GLU A 38 7.92 -14.00 6.54
N GLU A 39 8.23 -13.46 7.69
CA GLU A 39 7.47 -12.39 8.31
C GLU A 39 7.66 -11.16 7.41
N ILE A 40 6.60 -10.78 6.69
CA ILE A 40 6.65 -9.60 5.82
C ILE A 40 6.65 -8.40 6.77
N THR A 41 7.81 -7.76 6.90
CA THR A 41 7.92 -6.49 7.61
C THR A 41 7.35 -5.38 6.73
N MET A 42 6.48 -4.55 7.32
CA MET A 42 5.97 -3.35 6.64
C MET A 42 7.03 -2.26 6.73
N PRO A 43 7.49 -1.67 5.61
CA PRO A 43 8.46 -0.59 5.65
C PRO A 43 7.90 0.63 6.38
N ILE A 44 8.78 1.34 7.08
CA ILE A 44 8.45 2.58 7.77
C ILE A 44 9.07 3.76 7.01
N ALA A 45 8.23 4.73 6.65
CA ALA A 45 8.68 5.98 6.07
C ALA A 45 8.65 7.10 7.11
N THR A 46 9.78 7.77 7.31
CA THR A 46 9.85 8.97 8.16
C THR A 46 9.87 10.22 7.28
N ILE A 47 8.79 11.01 7.33
CA ILE A 47 8.68 12.31 6.69
C ILE A 47 9.17 13.37 7.68
N SER A 48 10.37 13.91 7.47
CA SER A 48 10.90 15.01 8.29
C SER A 48 10.40 16.34 7.74
N THR A 49 9.66 17.10 8.56
CA THR A 49 9.07 18.38 8.17
C THR A 49 9.68 19.55 8.93
N SER A 50 9.33 20.77 8.56
CA SER A 50 9.70 21.98 9.32
C SER A 50 9.05 22.04 10.71
N LEU A 51 7.98 21.28 10.97
CA LEU A 51 7.25 21.27 12.24
C LEU A 51 7.50 20.01 13.09
N GLY A 52 8.15 18.98 12.54
CA GLY A 52 8.44 17.72 13.22
C GLY A 52 8.36 16.54 12.26
N ASP A 53 8.58 15.35 12.80
CA ASP A 53 8.62 14.12 12.03
C ASP A 53 7.27 13.37 12.09
N ILE A 54 6.90 12.76 10.96
CA ILE A 54 5.72 11.91 10.81
C ILE A 54 6.20 10.55 10.33
N GLU A 55 5.93 9.48 11.10
CA GLU A 55 6.29 8.11 10.73
C GLU A 55 5.04 7.40 10.16
N LEU A 56 5.20 6.83 8.97
CA LEU A 56 4.17 6.07 8.27
C LEU A 56 4.57 4.61 8.19
N GLU A 57 3.68 3.70 8.55
CA GLU A 57 3.77 2.29 8.18
C GLU A 57 3.14 2.12 6.79
N LEU A 58 3.91 1.55 5.84
CA LEU A 58 3.48 1.42 4.44
C LEU A 58 2.92 0.02 4.18
N ASP A 59 1.69 -0.07 3.67
CA ASP A 59 1.03 -1.35 3.37
C ASP A 59 1.43 -1.88 1.98
N VAL A 60 2.57 -2.53 1.93
CA VAL A 60 3.10 -3.15 0.70
C VAL A 60 2.28 -4.35 0.22
N GLN A 61 1.40 -4.90 1.05
CA GLN A 61 0.56 -6.03 0.70
C GLN A 61 -0.72 -5.57 0.00
N SER A 62 -1.38 -4.55 0.57
CA SER A 62 -2.67 -4.06 0.05
C SER A 62 -2.49 -3.03 -1.07
N ALA A 63 -1.36 -2.31 -1.10
CA ALA A 63 -1.09 -1.27 -2.11
C ALA A 63 0.34 -1.38 -2.69
N PRO A 64 0.73 -2.51 -3.30
CA PRO A 64 2.11 -2.76 -3.73
C PRO A 64 2.62 -1.77 -4.79
N ILE A 65 1.79 -1.34 -5.73
CA ILE A 65 2.18 -0.38 -6.78
C ILE A 65 2.38 1.00 -6.17
N THR A 66 1.46 1.41 -5.32
CA THR A 66 1.46 2.73 -4.69
C THR A 66 2.60 2.89 -3.70
N THR A 67 2.81 1.90 -2.82
CA THR A 67 3.92 1.90 -1.86
C THR A 67 5.26 1.88 -2.57
N LYS A 68 5.41 1.03 -3.60
CA LYS A 68 6.65 1.01 -4.38
C LYS A 68 6.94 2.37 -5.03
N ASN A 69 5.95 3.02 -5.65
CA ASN A 69 6.12 4.34 -6.24
C ASN A 69 6.55 5.39 -5.21
N PHE A 70 5.93 5.38 -4.02
CA PHE A 70 6.28 6.30 -2.94
C PHE A 70 7.70 6.06 -2.43
N ILE A 71 8.09 4.80 -2.21
CA ILE A 71 9.44 4.39 -1.77
C ILE A 71 10.50 4.78 -2.82
N ASP A 72 10.26 4.50 -4.09
CA ASP A 72 11.19 4.85 -5.18
C ASP A 72 11.44 6.37 -5.22
N LEU A 73 10.39 7.18 -5.08
CA LEU A 73 10.48 8.64 -5.04
C LEU A 73 11.20 9.14 -3.78
N ALA A 74 10.93 8.54 -2.63
CA ALA A 74 11.61 8.85 -1.37
C ALA A 74 13.11 8.57 -1.46
N ASN A 75 13.48 7.37 -1.92
CA ASN A 75 14.88 6.95 -2.09
C ASN A 75 15.64 7.78 -3.15
N ALA A 76 14.92 8.32 -4.13
CA ALA A 76 15.49 9.28 -5.11
C ALA A 76 15.64 10.71 -4.55
N GLY A 77 15.25 10.98 -3.29
CA GLY A 77 15.25 12.32 -2.69
C GLY A 77 14.22 13.28 -3.34
N TYR A 78 13.25 12.73 -4.05
CA TYR A 78 12.25 13.55 -4.76
C TYR A 78 11.48 14.48 -3.84
N TYR A 79 11.10 14.01 -2.64
CA TYR A 79 10.27 14.78 -1.72
C TYR A 79 10.99 15.93 -1.03
N GLU A 80 12.34 15.95 -1.08
CA GLU A 80 13.13 17.02 -0.48
C GLU A 80 12.77 18.40 -1.04
N ASN A 81 12.57 19.36 -0.14
CA ASN A 81 12.15 20.73 -0.46
C ASN A 81 10.79 20.86 -1.15
N THR A 82 9.95 19.81 -1.15
CA THR A 82 8.53 19.97 -1.43
C THR A 82 7.80 20.49 -0.18
N ILE A 83 6.56 20.94 -0.34
CA ILE A 83 5.76 21.50 0.75
C ILE A 83 4.42 20.77 0.88
N PHE A 84 3.80 20.88 2.06
CA PHE A 84 2.36 20.69 2.20
C PHE A 84 1.67 21.95 1.63
N HIS A 85 1.23 21.87 0.40
CA HIS A 85 0.72 23.00 -0.38
C HIS A 85 -0.79 23.19 -0.30
N ARG A 86 -1.51 22.24 0.28
CA ARG A 86 -2.95 22.32 0.51
C ARG A 86 -3.28 21.70 1.85
N VAL A 87 -3.81 22.51 2.76
CA VAL A 87 -4.10 22.13 4.14
C VAL A 87 -5.51 22.55 4.50
N ILE A 88 -6.35 21.59 4.89
CA ILE A 88 -7.72 21.85 5.31
C ILE A 88 -7.99 21.14 6.63
N GLU A 89 -8.16 21.90 7.70
CA GLU A 89 -8.54 21.39 9.01
C GLU A 89 -9.83 20.56 8.92
N GLY A 90 -9.88 19.44 9.63
CA GLY A 90 -11.03 18.52 9.59
C GLY A 90 -11.21 17.80 8.24
N PHE A 91 -10.18 17.80 7.38
CA PHE A 91 -10.20 17.07 6.11
C PHE A 91 -8.86 16.36 5.87
N MET A 92 -7.83 17.04 5.35
CA MET A 92 -6.54 16.42 5.02
C MET A 92 -5.42 17.46 4.92
N ILE A 93 -4.16 16.99 4.93
CA ILE A 93 -2.98 17.76 4.54
C ILE A 93 -2.36 17.11 3.30
N GLN A 94 -2.16 17.87 2.22
CA GLN A 94 -1.66 17.37 0.93
C GLN A 94 -0.33 18.01 0.58
N GLY A 95 0.62 17.17 0.14
CA GLY A 95 1.97 17.59 -0.21
C GLY A 95 2.64 16.75 -1.29
N GLY A 96 3.96 16.91 -1.44
CA GLY A 96 4.78 16.04 -2.29
C GLY A 96 4.74 16.36 -3.78
N GLY A 97 4.39 17.59 -4.19
CA GLY A 97 4.33 17.92 -5.62
C GLY A 97 4.77 19.33 -5.98
N LEU A 98 4.77 20.26 -5.04
CA LEU A 98 5.17 21.66 -5.27
C LEU A 98 6.31 22.05 -4.33
N ASP A 99 7.13 23.01 -4.78
CA ASP A 99 8.13 23.67 -3.95
C ASP A 99 7.51 24.88 -3.20
N LYS A 100 8.32 25.55 -2.37
CA LYS A 100 7.90 26.72 -1.58
C LYS A 100 7.45 27.92 -2.43
N ASP A 101 7.84 27.98 -3.69
CA ASP A 101 7.47 29.05 -4.64
C ASP A 101 6.25 28.63 -5.49
N MET A 102 5.58 27.54 -5.13
CA MET A 102 4.39 26.95 -5.79
C MET A 102 4.68 26.45 -7.21
N ASN A 103 5.93 26.19 -7.55
CA ASN A 103 6.27 25.54 -8.81
C ASN A 103 6.06 24.04 -8.69
N ASN A 104 5.49 23.45 -9.74
CA ASN A 104 5.38 21.99 -9.81
C ASN A 104 6.76 21.35 -9.93
N LYS A 105 7.07 20.39 -9.07
CA LYS A 105 8.28 19.58 -9.13
C LYS A 105 7.98 18.30 -9.93
N PRO A 106 8.50 18.18 -11.18
CA PRO A 106 8.26 16.99 -11.99
C PRO A 106 8.87 15.74 -11.32
N SER A 107 8.07 14.70 -11.11
CA SER A 107 8.57 13.47 -10.51
C SER A 107 9.42 12.63 -11.45
N GLY A 108 9.29 12.85 -12.76
CA GLY A 108 9.88 11.98 -13.77
C GLY A 108 9.23 10.59 -13.85
N SER A 109 8.30 10.30 -12.97
CA SER A 109 7.55 9.03 -12.92
C SER A 109 6.32 9.09 -13.81
N SER A 110 5.98 7.95 -14.43
CA SER A 110 4.67 7.77 -15.07
C SER A 110 3.57 7.72 -14.01
N SER A 111 2.33 7.97 -14.41
CA SER A 111 1.17 7.72 -13.57
C SER A 111 1.05 6.23 -13.23
N ILE A 112 0.52 5.96 -12.04
CA ILE A 112 0.33 4.61 -11.52
C ILE A 112 -1.14 4.20 -11.53
N THR A 113 -1.38 2.89 -11.57
CA THR A 113 -2.71 2.32 -11.39
C THR A 113 -3.24 2.66 -10.00
N ASN A 114 -4.50 3.08 -9.92
CA ASN A 114 -5.18 3.32 -8.67
C ASN A 114 -5.54 1.98 -8.00
N GLU A 115 -5.09 1.78 -6.78
CA GLU A 115 -5.34 0.58 -5.97
C GLU A 115 -6.38 0.84 -4.85
N ALA A 116 -7.28 1.83 -5.02
CA ALA A 116 -8.25 2.16 -3.97
C ALA A 116 -9.32 1.07 -3.72
N ASP A 117 -9.42 0.08 -4.59
CA ASP A 117 -10.23 -1.13 -4.42
C ASP A 117 -9.61 -2.18 -3.49
N ASN A 118 -8.49 -1.84 -2.85
CA ASN A 118 -7.72 -2.70 -1.93
C ASN A 118 -8.40 -2.96 -0.57
N GLY A 119 -9.56 -2.37 -0.31
CA GLY A 119 -10.32 -2.52 0.93
C GLY A 119 -9.91 -1.58 2.06
N LEU A 120 -8.80 -0.84 1.92
CA LEU A 120 -8.40 0.19 2.87
C LEU A 120 -9.31 1.43 2.77
N LYS A 121 -9.47 2.12 3.88
CA LYS A 121 -10.35 3.29 3.96
C LYS A 121 -9.56 4.56 4.25
N ASN A 122 -10.09 5.68 3.79
CA ASN A 122 -9.55 7.01 4.07
C ASN A 122 -9.96 7.48 5.48
N ASP A 123 -9.60 6.70 6.49
CA ASP A 123 -9.83 7.01 7.90
C ASP A 123 -8.75 7.98 8.41
N ARG A 124 -8.99 8.67 9.54
CA ARG A 124 -8.01 9.58 10.15
C ARG A 124 -6.66 8.89 10.35
N GLY A 125 -5.59 9.55 9.92
CA GLY A 125 -4.23 9.08 10.03
C GLY A 125 -3.77 8.23 8.85
N THR A 126 -4.64 7.83 7.93
CA THR A 126 -4.20 7.11 6.73
C THR A 126 -3.57 8.05 5.71
N VAL A 127 -2.62 7.53 4.94
CA VAL A 127 -1.98 8.23 3.82
C VAL A 127 -2.49 7.66 2.49
N ALA A 128 -2.87 8.54 1.56
CA ALA A 128 -3.39 8.16 0.25
C ALA A 128 -2.79 9.01 -0.89
N MET A 129 -2.83 8.48 -2.12
CA MET A 129 -2.33 9.19 -3.29
C MET A 129 -3.34 10.20 -3.82
N ALA A 130 -2.88 11.43 -4.02
CA ALA A 130 -3.64 12.43 -4.75
C ALA A 130 -3.63 12.15 -6.25
N ARG A 131 -4.71 12.50 -6.93
CA ARG A 131 -4.93 12.29 -8.36
C ARG A 131 -5.78 13.40 -8.98
N THR A 132 -5.81 13.44 -10.30
CA THR A 132 -6.76 14.27 -11.06
C THR A 132 -8.13 13.56 -11.19
N ASN A 133 -9.00 14.06 -12.06
CA ASN A 133 -10.27 13.38 -12.36
C ASN A 133 -10.09 12.02 -13.04
N ASP A 134 -8.94 11.78 -13.68
CA ASP A 134 -8.59 10.45 -14.18
C ASP A 134 -8.19 9.55 -12.98
N PRO A 135 -8.87 8.43 -12.78
CA PRO A 135 -8.57 7.53 -11.67
C PRO A 135 -7.12 7.06 -11.60
N HIS A 136 -6.47 6.84 -12.73
CA HIS A 136 -5.12 6.29 -12.83
C HIS A 136 -4.05 7.36 -13.16
N SER A 137 -4.24 8.59 -12.62
CA SER A 137 -3.37 9.74 -12.88
C SER A 137 -2.42 10.09 -11.75
N ALA A 138 -2.44 9.34 -10.65
CA ALA A 138 -1.55 9.59 -9.51
C ALA A 138 -0.06 9.45 -9.93
N THR A 139 0.79 10.35 -9.44
CA THR A 139 2.24 10.33 -9.68
C THR A 139 3.02 10.40 -8.38
N SER A 140 3.11 11.58 -7.74
CA SER A 140 3.95 11.81 -6.56
C SER A 140 3.21 12.42 -5.38
N GLN A 141 2.13 13.18 -5.63
CA GLN A 141 1.44 13.87 -4.56
C GLN A 141 0.64 12.90 -3.70
N PHE A 142 0.72 13.12 -2.39
CA PHE A 142 -0.01 12.34 -1.39
C PHE A 142 -0.75 13.26 -0.41
N PHE A 143 -1.67 12.71 0.35
CA PHE A 143 -2.27 13.42 1.47
C PHE A 143 -2.41 12.50 2.68
N ILE A 144 -2.43 13.11 3.86
CA ILE A 144 -2.70 12.43 5.13
C ILE A 144 -4.08 12.88 5.60
N ASN A 145 -4.94 11.92 5.86
CA ASN A 145 -6.31 12.18 6.32
C ASN A 145 -6.30 12.72 7.77
N HIS A 146 -6.80 13.94 7.98
CA HIS A 146 -6.95 14.55 9.30
C HIS A 146 -8.26 14.14 9.99
N LYS A 147 -9.18 13.51 9.25
CA LYS A 147 -10.49 13.03 9.67
C LYS A 147 -10.85 11.78 8.86
N ASP A 148 -11.86 11.03 9.30
CA ASP A 148 -12.47 9.95 8.51
C ASP A 148 -13.20 10.58 7.31
N ASN A 149 -12.73 10.23 6.11
CA ASN A 149 -13.20 10.78 4.85
C ASN A 149 -13.84 9.68 3.98
N GLU A 150 -14.93 9.10 4.43
CA GLU A 150 -15.62 7.97 3.77
C GLU A 150 -15.95 8.24 2.30
N PHE A 151 -16.21 9.48 1.92
CA PHE A 151 -16.51 9.87 0.53
C PHE A 151 -15.30 9.76 -0.43
N LEU A 152 -14.09 9.57 0.10
CA LEU A 152 -12.87 9.30 -0.67
C LEU A 152 -12.63 7.81 -0.90
N ASN A 153 -13.44 6.93 -0.32
CA ASN A 153 -13.28 5.49 -0.46
C ASN A 153 -13.75 5.00 -1.83
N PHE A 154 -13.18 3.88 -2.26
CA PHE A 154 -13.64 3.19 -3.46
C PHE A 154 -15.10 2.73 -3.31
N THR A 155 -15.90 2.96 -4.33
CA THR A 155 -17.29 2.51 -4.41
C THR A 155 -17.59 1.76 -5.72
N SER A 156 -16.90 2.12 -6.80
CA SER A 156 -17.08 1.48 -8.12
C SER A 156 -15.98 1.93 -9.09
N GLU A 157 -15.76 1.16 -10.16
CA GLU A 157 -14.81 1.47 -11.23
C GLU A 157 -15.33 2.55 -12.20
N THR A 158 -15.70 3.71 -11.64
CA THR A 158 -16.09 4.90 -12.40
C THR A 158 -15.20 6.07 -12.00
N PRO A 159 -15.02 7.12 -12.82
CA PRO A 159 -14.18 8.26 -12.46
C PRO A 159 -14.50 8.86 -11.09
N GLN A 160 -15.76 8.88 -10.69
CA GLN A 160 -16.22 9.39 -9.39
C GLN A 160 -16.14 8.35 -8.28
N GLY A 161 -16.28 7.05 -8.62
CA GLY A 161 -16.36 5.96 -7.67
C GLY A 161 -15.01 5.31 -7.32
N TRP A 162 -13.95 5.56 -8.09
CA TRP A 162 -12.64 4.96 -7.86
C TRP A 162 -12.02 5.35 -6.51
N GLY A 163 -12.38 6.49 -5.95
CA GLY A 163 -11.79 6.94 -4.70
C GLY A 163 -10.29 7.23 -4.78
N TYR A 164 -9.60 7.14 -3.63
CA TYR A 164 -8.17 7.45 -3.47
C TYR A 164 -7.47 6.29 -2.78
N ALA A 165 -6.37 5.80 -3.38
CA ALA A 165 -5.64 4.64 -2.91
C ALA A 165 -4.92 4.94 -1.59
N VAL A 166 -5.43 4.39 -0.50
CA VAL A 166 -4.72 4.34 0.78
C VAL A 166 -3.59 3.33 0.66
N PHE A 167 -2.39 3.71 1.14
CA PHE A 167 -1.19 2.88 1.04
C PHE A 167 -0.37 2.81 2.34
N GLY A 168 -0.89 3.34 3.43
CA GLY A 168 -0.26 3.28 4.75
C GLY A 168 -1.00 4.12 5.77
N ASN A 169 -0.44 4.18 6.98
CA ASN A 169 -0.99 4.94 8.10
C ASN A 169 0.10 5.57 8.96
N VAL A 170 -0.22 6.68 9.60
CA VAL A 170 0.62 7.33 10.59
C VAL A 170 0.69 6.48 11.85
N ILE A 171 1.89 6.03 12.22
CA ILE A 171 2.15 5.29 13.46
C ILE A 171 2.75 6.20 14.55
N LYS A 172 3.32 7.36 14.15
CA LYS A 172 3.85 8.37 15.07
C LYS A 172 3.82 9.75 14.42
N GLY A 173 3.63 10.81 15.22
CA GLY A 173 3.60 12.18 14.72
C GLY A 173 2.21 12.62 14.22
N MET A 174 1.13 11.99 14.69
CA MET A 174 -0.23 12.45 14.40
C MET A 174 -0.50 13.84 15.02
N ASP A 175 0.15 14.19 16.11
CA ASP A 175 0.17 15.53 16.69
C ASP A 175 0.85 16.56 15.77
N ILE A 176 1.87 16.16 15.00
CA ILE A 176 2.47 17.01 13.96
C ILE A 176 1.50 17.22 12.79
N VAL A 177 0.76 16.17 12.40
CA VAL A 177 -0.30 16.30 11.39
C VAL A 177 -1.36 17.28 11.84
N ASP A 178 -1.76 17.23 13.11
CA ASP A 178 -2.74 18.17 13.70
C ASP A 178 -2.20 19.61 13.70
N LEU A 179 -0.93 19.81 14.13
CA LEU A 179 -0.28 21.12 14.06
C LEU A 179 -0.24 21.68 12.63
N ILE A 180 0.03 20.84 11.64
CA ILE A 180 0.01 21.23 10.23
C ILE A 180 -1.40 21.59 9.80
N ALA A 181 -2.41 20.82 10.21
CA ALA A 181 -3.80 21.03 9.80
C ALA A 181 -4.41 22.33 10.37
N GLU A 182 -3.91 22.82 11.49
CA GLU A 182 -4.40 24.02 12.21
C GLU A 182 -3.76 25.33 11.74
N VAL A 183 -2.78 25.30 10.81
CA VAL A 183 -2.10 26.54 10.38
C VAL A 183 -3.05 27.43 9.57
N ASN A 184 -2.79 28.74 9.63
CA ASN A 184 -3.52 29.70 8.80
C ASN A 184 -3.17 29.49 7.32
N THR A 185 -4.19 29.47 6.47
CA THR A 185 -4.06 29.29 5.03
C THR A 185 -4.51 30.51 4.23
N THR A 186 -4.10 30.57 2.98
CA THR A 186 -4.45 31.63 2.03
C THR A 186 -4.61 31.05 0.63
N THR A 187 -4.92 31.91 -0.33
CA THR A 187 -4.92 31.58 -1.76
C THR A 187 -3.70 32.20 -2.43
N ILE A 188 -2.90 31.36 -3.12
CA ILE A 188 -1.75 31.79 -3.92
C ILE A 188 -2.02 31.38 -5.38
N ASN A 189 -2.19 32.34 -6.26
CA ASN A 189 -2.57 32.14 -7.67
C ASN A 189 -3.87 31.29 -7.77
N GLN A 190 -3.79 30.12 -8.41
CA GLN A 190 -4.91 29.16 -8.56
C GLN A 190 -5.05 28.19 -7.38
N TYR A 191 -4.09 28.17 -6.45
CA TYR A 191 -4.08 27.24 -5.33
C TYR A 191 -4.77 27.84 -4.11
N GLN A 192 -5.75 27.12 -3.59
CA GLN A 192 -6.47 27.46 -2.36
C GLN A 192 -5.92 26.65 -1.19
N ASP A 193 -6.21 27.13 0.02
CA ASP A 193 -5.85 26.44 1.28
C ASP A 193 -4.33 26.21 1.43
N VAL A 194 -3.52 27.15 0.91
CA VAL A 194 -2.06 27.12 1.01
C VAL A 194 -1.63 27.70 2.35
N PRO A 195 -0.80 26.99 3.16
CA PRO A 195 -0.24 27.57 4.39
C PRO A 195 0.43 28.92 4.15
N LEU A 196 0.15 29.90 5.03
CA LEU A 196 0.79 31.23 4.95
C LEU A 196 2.31 31.13 5.05
N ASP A 197 2.80 30.31 5.98
CA ASP A 197 4.21 29.97 6.10
C ASP A 197 4.43 28.57 5.51
N PRO A 198 5.31 28.40 4.52
CA PRO A 198 5.51 27.13 3.85
C PRO A 198 5.95 26.03 4.83
N ILE A 199 5.21 24.91 4.85
CA ILE A 199 5.55 23.73 5.63
C ILE A 199 6.32 22.79 4.74
N THR A 200 7.67 22.79 4.91
CA THR A 200 8.58 22.09 4.03
C THR A 200 8.80 20.65 4.49
N ILE A 201 8.77 19.72 3.56
CA ILE A 201 9.28 18.36 3.68
C ILE A 201 10.80 18.43 3.47
N LYS A 202 11.58 18.21 4.53
CA LYS A 202 13.05 18.27 4.51
C LYS A 202 13.65 17.01 3.89
N SER A 203 13.08 15.86 4.25
CA SER A 203 13.47 14.54 3.73
C SER A 203 12.36 13.53 3.94
N VAL A 204 12.42 12.43 3.18
CA VAL A 204 11.68 11.20 3.46
C VAL A 204 12.69 10.07 3.45
N SER A 205 12.83 9.34 4.56
CA SER A 205 13.67 8.14 4.68
C SER A 205 12.80 6.90 4.83
N ILE A 206 13.30 5.77 4.32
CA ILE A 206 12.62 4.47 4.39
C ILE A 206 13.48 3.53 5.21
N ASP A 207 12.89 2.91 6.23
CA ASP A 207 13.47 1.83 7.03
C ASP A 207 12.74 0.53 6.63
N GLU A 208 13.50 -0.48 6.19
CA GLU A 208 13.00 -1.79 5.72
C GLU A 208 13.15 -2.88 6.79
#